data_620fe23a823e25824d86106689498ac9
#
_entry.id   620fe23a823e25824d86106689498ac9
#
_cell.length_a   1.000
_cell.length_b   1.000
_cell.length_c   1.000
_cell.angle_alpha   90.00
_cell.angle_beta   90.00
_cell.angle_gamma   90.00
#
_symmetry.space_group_name_H-M   'P 1'
#
loop_
_entity.id
_entity.type
_entity.pdbx_description
1 polymer ?
#
loop_
_entity_poly.entity_id
_entity_poly.type
_entity_poly.pdbx_seq_one_letter_code
_entity_poly.pdbx_strand_id
1 'polypeptide(L)'
;MKHAWKCLAILGLTILTATACQKDIPVNWIEIEPAKATMFVGESRPLTITCLPEDATNLDELEVYSTNEYILTWENGMVTARDEGRAAISATCGDVVAQSVIRVYKDKFIKGNSTYGIDYATGYQYLMGTGTVQELDIVLVHKAEDGSTQNFKVWVTSEQLGHDLDYTKPVEGSFVGVYANNNEDGYFVYSSAEGTPFIVEADWTFTDLTVRRGILRVDHISGLRYKIHADFELSNSYAFSVDWEGLANMSTE
;
A
#
# COMPACT_ATOMS: atom_id res chain seq x y z
N MET A 1 -7.78 -97.71 -35.06
CA MET A 1 -6.86 -96.65 -34.78
C MET A 1 -7.43 -95.40 -35.46
N LYS A 2 -8.08 -94.50 -34.74
CA LYS A 2 -8.76 -93.34 -35.27
C LYS A 2 -8.25 -92.12 -34.57
N HIS A 3 -7.55 -91.27 -35.31
CA HIS A 3 -7.10 -90.00 -34.84
C HIS A 3 -8.20 -88.93 -35.01
N ALA A 4 -8.72 -88.43 -33.92
CA ALA A 4 -9.62 -87.28 -33.89
C ALA A 4 -8.83 -85.98 -33.85
N TRP A 5 -8.96 -85.15 -34.85
CA TRP A 5 -8.34 -83.82 -34.94
C TRP A 5 -9.35 -82.82 -34.32
N LYS A 6 -8.94 -82.22 -33.21
CA LYS A 6 -9.67 -81.13 -32.60
C LYS A 6 -9.24 -79.82 -33.24
N CYS A 7 -10.16 -79.20 -33.99
CA CYS A 7 -10.02 -77.82 -34.44
C CYS A 7 -10.22 -76.87 -33.26
N LEU A 8 -9.18 -76.15 -32.84
CA LEU A 8 -9.23 -75.08 -31.88
C LEU A 8 -9.58 -73.78 -32.61
N ALA A 9 -10.82 -73.28 -32.45
CA ALA A 9 -11.22 -71.98 -32.95
C ALA A 9 -10.72 -70.93 -32.00
N ILE A 10 -9.68 -70.16 -32.40
CA ILE A 10 -9.22 -68.96 -31.68
C ILE A 10 -10.17 -67.84 -32.01
N LEU A 11 -11.04 -67.49 -31.07
CA LEU A 11 -11.90 -66.31 -31.09
C LEU A 11 -11.04 -65.08 -30.82
N GLY A 12 -10.61 -64.38 -31.85
CA GLY A 12 -9.89 -63.12 -31.73
C GLY A 12 -10.82 -62.02 -31.20
N LEU A 13 -10.73 -61.69 -29.90
CA LEU A 13 -11.40 -60.57 -29.32
C LEU A 13 -10.65 -59.28 -29.73
N THR A 14 -11.08 -58.63 -30.79
CA THR A 14 -10.62 -57.28 -31.14
C THR A 14 -11.23 -56.30 -30.16
N ILE A 15 -10.44 -55.87 -29.20
CA ILE A 15 -10.75 -54.72 -28.33
C ILE A 15 -10.66 -53.50 -29.22
N LEU A 16 -11.79 -52.96 -29.67
CA LEU A 16 -11.89 -51.61 -30.21
C LEU A 16 -11.66 -50.65 -29.04
N THR A 17 -10.45 -50.15 -28.89
CA THR A 17 -10.22 -48.96 -28.10
C THR A 17 -10.85 -47.78 -28.83
N ALA A 18 -12.08 -47.42 -28.42
CA ALA A 18 -12.66 -46.16 -28.79
C ALA A 18 -11.80 -45.08 -28.13
N THR A 19 -10.85 -44.52 -28.87
CA THR A 19 -10.26 -43.24 -28.52
C THR A 19 -11.38 -42.23 -28.66
N ALA A 20 -12.02 -41.93 -27.50
CA ALA A 20 -12.91 -40.80 -27.42
C ALA A 20 -12.07 -39.56 -27.82
N CYS A 21 -12.41 -38.97 -28.94
CA CYS A 21 -11.85 -37.71 -29.36
C CYS A 21 -12.35 -36.69 -28.34
N GLN A 22 -11.53 -36.45 -27.30
CA GLN A 22 -11.85 -35.42 -26.30
C GLN A 22 -11.86 -34.11 -27.09
N LYS A 23 -13.01 -33.44 -27.06
CA LYS A 23 -13.14 -32.12 -27.68
C LYS A 23 -12.17 -31.18 -27.00
N ASP A 24 -11.30 -30.57 -27.79
CA ASP A 24 -10.42 -29.53 -27.27
C ASP A 24 -11.25 -28.28 -26.97
N ILE A 25 -11.24 -27.90 -25.68
CA ILE A 25 -11.96 -26.73 -25.12
C ILE A 25 -10.93 -25.84 -24.50
N PRO A 26 -10.34 -24.88 -25.24
CA PRO A 26 -9.32 -24.01 -24.67
C PRO A 26 -9.91 -23.00 -23.70
N VAL A 27 -9.07 -22.55 -22.76
CA VAL A 27 -9.36 -21.36 -21.96
C VAL A 27 -9.55 -20.18 -22.90
N ASN A 28 -10.62 -19.44 -22.69
CA ASN A 28 -10.95 -18.24 -23.47
C ASN A 28 -11.09 -16.97 -22.62
N TRP A 29 -11.04 -17.11 -21.31
CA TRP A 29 -11.10 -16.03 -20.35
C TRP A 29 -10.32 -16.37 -19.06
N ILE A 30 -9.54 -15.42 -18.58
CA ILE A 30 -8.89 -15.49 -17.28
C ILE A 30 -9.28 -14.22 -16.50
N GLU A 31 -9.61 -14.36 -15.23
CA GLU A 31 -9.86 -13.28 -14.31
C GLU A 31 -8.96 -13.42 -13.09
N ILE A 32 -8.42 -12.29 -12.63
CA ILE A 32 -7.64 -12.22 -11.38
C ILE A 32 -8.30 -11.20 -10.47
N GLU A 33 -8.68 -11.63 -9.28
CA GLU A 33 -9.30 -10.78 -8.28
C GLU A 33 -8.41 -10.63 -7.02
N PRO A 34 -8.23 -9.37 -6.58
CA PRO A 34 -8.68 -8.13 -7.20
C PRO A 34 -7.82 -7.74 -8.42
N ALA A 35 -8.43 -7.12 -9.44
CA ALA A 35 -7.72 -6.66 -10.64
C ALA A 35 -6.70 -5.54 -10.35
N LYS A 36 -6.93 -4.79 -9.28
CA LYS A 36 -6.01 -3.77 -8.77
C LYS A 36 -5.96 -3.84 -7.25
N ALA A 37 -4.79 -3.61 -6.68
CA ALA A 37 -4.60 -3.55 -5.24
C ALA A 37 -3.50 -2.58 -4.84
N THR A 38 -3.62 -2.10 -3.59
CA THR A 38 -2.53 -1.43 -2.87
C THR A 38 -2.05 -2.36 -1.77
N MET A 39 -0.73 -2.47 -1.61
CA MET A 39 -0.08 -3.23 -0.56
C MET A 39 1.05 -2.42 0.05
N PHE A 40 1.48 -2.80 1.25
CA PHE A 40 2.68 -2.27 1.89
C PHE A 40 3.78 -3.32 1.94
N VAL A 41 5.03 -2.89 1.90
CA VAL A 41 6.18 -3.80 1.97
C VAL A 41 6.03 -4.74 3.17
N GLY A 42 6.22 -6.03 2.92
CA GLY A 42 6.05 -7.11 3.90
C GLY A 42 4.65 -7.71 3.98
N GLU A 43 3.64 -7.11 3.35
CA GLU A 43 2.29 -7.68 3.32
C GLU A 43 2.21 -8.85 2.34
N SER A 44 1.36 -9.81 2.68
CA SER A 44 0.97 -10.91 1.80
C SER A 44 -0.54 -11.02 1.75
N ARG A 45 -1.09 -11.32 0.57
CA ARG A 45 -2.53 -11.55 0.38
C ARG A 45 -2.80 -12.60 -0.69
N PRO A 46 -3.92 -13.32 -0.60
CA PRO A 46 -4.35 -14.21 -1.66
C PRO A 46 -4.84 -13.42 -2.88
N LEU A 47 -4.64 -13.99 -4.06
CA LEU A 47 -5.35 -13.61 -5.28
C LEU A 47 -6.16 -14.81 -5.75
N THR A 48 -7.36 -14.55 -6.26
CA THR A 48 -8.21 -15.56 -6.88
C THR A 48 -8.02 -15.50 -8.38
N ILE A 49 -7.70 -16.63 -9.00
CA ILE A 49 -7.55 -16.76 -10.47
C ILE A 49 -8.64 -17.70 -10.94
N THR A 50 -9.48 -17.24 -11.85
CA THR A 50 -10.57 -17.99 -12.45
C THR A 50 -10.33 -18.11 -13.94
N CYS A 51 -10.37 -19.35 -14.46
CA CYS A 51 -10.29 -19.64 -15.89
C CYS A 51 -11.65 -20.13 -16.39
N LEU A 52 -12.04 -19.67 -17.56
CA LEU A 52 -13.29 -20.08 -18.19
C LEU A 52 -13.04 -20.60 -19.62
N PRO A 53 -13.82 -21.61 -20.07
CA PRO A 53 -14.80 -22.35 -19.28
C PRO A 53 -14.13 -23.26 -18.24
N GLU A 54 -14.87 -23.66 -17.21
CA GLU A 54 -14.34 -24.48 -16.11
C GLU A 54 -13.89 -25.89 -16.58
N ASP A 55 -14.45 -26.38 -17.67
CA ASP A 55 -14.10 -27.65 -18.31
C ASP A 55 -13.03 -27.52 -19.40
N ALA A 56 -12.27 -26.40 -19.40
CA ALA A 56 -11.18 -26.21 -20.34
C ALA A 56 -10.14 -27.33 -20.24
N THR A 57 -9.64 -27.77 -21.40
CA THR A 57 -8.76 -28.95 -21.51
C THR A 57 -7.27 -28.60 -21.43
N ASN A 58 -6.93 -27.30 -21.48
CA ASN A 58 -5.55 -26.81 -21.43
C ASN A 58 -5.24 -26.01 -20.14
N LEU A 59 -5.92 -26.31 -19.03
CA LEU A 59 -5.64 -25.67 -17.72
C LEU A 59 -4.24 -25.98 -17.18
N ASP A 60 -3.61 -27.05 -17.65
CA ASP A 60 -2.23 -27.41 -17.34
C ASP A 60 -1.19 -26.48 -17.99
N GLU A 61 -1.60 -25.68 -18.98
CA GLU A 61 -0.79 -24.63 -19.59
C GLU A 61 -0.86 -23.29 -18.80
N LEU A 62 -1.67 -23.21 -17.73
CA LEU A 62 -1.79 -21.99 -16.93
C LEU A 62 -0.48 -21.68 -16.22
N GLU A 63 0.13 -20.56 -16.61
CA GLU A 63 1.30 -20.01 -15.94
C GLU A 63 0.93 -18.74 -15.18
N VAL A 64 1.40 -18.62 -13.94
CA VAL A 64 1.21 -17.44 -13.10
C VAL A 64 2.54 -16.96 -12.58
N TYR A 65 2.84 -15.68 -12.82
CA TYR A 65 4.14 -15.10 -12.45
C TYR A 65 4.02 -13.61 -12.11
N SER A 66 5.03 -13.11 -11.40
CA SER A 66 5.20 -11.68 -11.16
C SER A 66 5.91 -11.02 -12.34
N THR A 67 5.45 -9.85 -12.78
CA THR A 67 6.14 -9.06 -13.80
C THR A 67 7.42 -8.40 -13.29
N ASN A 68 7.59 -8.33 -11.95
CA ASN A 68 8.80 -7.86 -11.29
C ASN A 68 8.93 -8.49 -9.89
N GLU A 69 9.78 -9.53 -9.80
CA GLU A 69 9.98 -10.29 -8.55
C GLU A 69 10.72 -9.49 -7.46
N TYR A 70 11.36 -8.38 -7.78
CA TYR A 70 11.93 -7.47 -6.77
C TYR A 70 10.83 -6.74 -6.00
N ILE A 71 9.70 -6.44 -6.66
CA ILE A 71 8.57 -5.71 -6.06
C ILE A 71 7.54 -6.69 -5.48
N LEU A 72 7.17 -7.72 -6.24
CA LEU A 72 6.17 -8.72 -5.86
C LEU A 72 6.69 -10.13 -6.09
N THR A 73 6.46 -11.04 -5.16
CA THR A 73 6.62 -12.48 -5.42
C THR A 73 5.27 -13.17 -5.40
N TRP A 74 5.15 -14.22 -6.23
CA TRP A 74 3.97 -15.08 -6.31
C TRP A 74 4.33 -16.49 -5.91
N GLU A 75 3.65 -17.02 -4.90
CA GLU A 75 3.87 -18.39 -4.44
C GLU A 75 2.59 -18.96 -3.79
N ASN A 76 2.20 -20.14 -4.21
CA ASN A 76 1.08 -20.91 -3.62
C ASN A 76 -0.24 -20.11 -3.49
N GLY A 77 -0.60 -19.33 -4.50
CA GLY A 77 -1.83 -18.54 -4.47
C GLY A 77 -1.72 -17.22 -3.68
N MET A 78 -0.53 -16.89 -3.19
CA MET A 78 -0.25 -15.69 -2.42
C MET A 78 0.67 -14.75 -3.17
N VAL A 79 0.33 -13.47 -3.20
CA VAL A 79 1.25 -12.39 -3.59
C VAL A 79 1.85 -11.78 -2.33
N THR A 80 3.17 -11.56 -2.36
CA THR A 80 3.91 -10.90 -1.26
C THR A 80 4.62 -9.67 -1.79
N ALA A 81 4.41 -8.53 -1.14
CA ALA A 81 5.06 -7.27 -1.43
C ALA A 81 6.48 -7.24 -0.83
N ARG A 82 7.49 -7.05 -1.68
CA ARG A 82 8.91 -7.09 -1.32
C ARG A 82 9.56 -5.73 -1.22
N ASP A 83 9.25 -4.87 -2.17
CA ASP A 83 9.82 -3.52 -2.25
C ASP A 83 8.80 -2.55 -2.85
N GLU A 84 9.04 -1.25 -2.67
CA GLU A 84 8.17 -0.23 -3.20
C GLU A 84 8.17 -0.20 -4.74
N GLY A 85 7.02 0.15 -5.31
CA GLY A 85 6.89 0.28 -6.74
C GLY A 85 5.55 -0.20 -7.28
N ARG A 86 5.52 -0.47 -8.60
CA ARG A 86 4.35 -0.98 -9.30
C ARG A 86 4.74 -2.22 -10.10
N ALA A 87 4.03 -3.30 -9.88
CA ALA A 87 4.17 -4.53 -10.62
C ALA A 87 2.82 -5.23 -10.77
N ALA A 88 2.77 -6.30 -11.54
CA ALA A 88 1.55 -7.08 -11.70
C ALA A 88 1.83 -8.57 -11.47
N ILE A 89 0.80 -9.29 -11.01
CA ILE A 89 0.73 -10.73 -11.16
C ILE A 89 0.01 -11.00 -12.46
N SER A 90 0.66 -11.73 -13.36
CA SER A 90 0.14 -12.09 -14.67
C SER A 90 -0.21 -13.57 -14.70
N ALA A 91 -1.36 -13.90 -15.23
CA ALA A 91 -1.77 -15.27 -15.53
C ALA A 91 -1.95 -15.43 -17.03
N THR A 92 -1.34 -16.47 -17.60
CA THR A 92 -1.39 -16.75 -19.04
C THR A 92 -1.78 -18.20 -19.29
N CYS A 93 -2.62 -18.43 -20.28
CA CYS A 93 -2.98 -19.77 -20.75
C CYS A 93 -3.24 -19.72 -22.25
N GLY A 94 -2.37 -20.31 -23.06
CA GLY A 94 -2.36 -20.11 -24.51
C GLY A 94 -2.22 -18.62 -24.84
N ASP A 95 -3.15 -18.07 -25.61
CA ASP A 95 -3.16 -16.66 -26.03
C ASP A 95 -3.92 -15.75 -25.04
N VAL A 96 -4.52 -16.29 -23.98
CA VAL A 96 -5.29 -15.53 -23.00
C VAL A 96 -4.39 -15.04 -21.88
N VAL A 97 -4.50 -13.75 -21.57
CA VAL A 97 -3.69 -13.09 -20.53
C VAL A 97 -4.59 -12.24 -19.62
N ALA A 98 -4.39 -12.34 -18.33
CA ALA A 98 -4.97 -11.45 -17.33
C ALA A 98 -3.90 -10.94 -16.36
N GLN A 99 -4.15 -9.79 -15.74
CA GLN A 99 -3.23 -9.18 -14.79
C GLN A 99 -3.95 -8.57 -13.60
N SER A 100 -3.35 -8.73 -12.43
CA SER A 100 -3.65 -7.94 -11.23
C SER A 100 -2.54 -6.91 -11.02
N VAL A 101 -2.84 -5.63 -11.18
CA VAL A 101 -1.87 -4.55 -11.02
C VAL A 101 -1.81 -4.12 -9.56
N ILE A 102 -0.62 -4.19 -8.96
CA ILE A 102 -0.43 -3.91 -7.54
C ILE A 102 0.57 -2.76 -7.39
N ARG A 103 0.14 -1.75 -6.62
CA ARG A 103 1.03 -0.70 -6.14
C ARG A 103 1.50 -1.04 -4.74
N VAL A 104 2.81 -1.05 -4.54
CA VAL A 104 3.44 -1.29 -3.25
C VAL A 104 4.04 0.00 -2.74
N TYR A 105 3.72 0.34 -1.49
CA TYR A 105 4.31 1.45 -0.75
C TYR A 105 5.21 0.92 0.35
N LYS A 106 6.31 1.61 0.58
CA LYS A 106 7.18 1.34 1.72
C LYS A 106 6.60 1.95 2.99
N ASP A 107 6.25 3.23 2.89
CA ASP A 107 5.82 4.04 4.02
C ASP A 107 4.35 4.44 3.88
N LYS A 108 3.72 4.74 5.01
CA LYS A 108 2.30 5.08 5.09
C LYS A 108 2.01 6.09 6.18
N PHE A 109 0.91 6.79 6.05
CA PHE A 109 0.27 7.50 7.16
C PHE A 109 -1.18 7.06 7.31
N ILE A 110 -1.70 7.20 8.51
CA ILE A 110 -3.09 6.92 8.86
C ILE A 110 -3.80 8.24 9.13
N LYS A 111 -5.00 8.36 8.59
CA LYS A 111 -5.91 9.46 8.83
C LYS A 111 -7.31 8.88 9.09
N GLY A 112 -7.74 8.88 10.33
CA GLY A 112 -8.96 8.22 10.78
C GLY A 112 -8.88 6.70 10.58
N ASN A 113 -9.80 6.17 9.80
CA ASN A 113 -9.86 4.73 9.49
C ASN A 113 -9.16 4.38 8.17
N SER A 114 -8.56 5.34 7.51
CA SER A 114 -7.94 5.17 6.19
C SER A 114 -6.42 5.17 6.30
N THR A 115 -5.79 4.30 5.52
CA THR A 115 -4.34 4.20 5.39
C THR A 115 -3.93 4.62 3.99
N TYR A 116 -2.95 5.51 3.91
CA TYR A 116 -2.45 6.08 2.68
C TYR A 116 -0.96 5.80 2.53
N GLY A 117 -0.56 5.27 1.37
CA GLY A 117 0.85 5.12 1.05
C GLY A 117 1.48 6.48 0.73
N ILE A 118 2.74 6.69 1.10
CA ILE A 118 3.44 7.95 0.85
C ILE A 118 4.13 7.87 -0.51
N ASP A 119 3.73 8.75 -1.44
CA ASP A 119 4.34 8.82 -2.78
C ASP A 119 5.60 9.69 -2.79
N TYR A 120 5.59 10.79 -2.02
CA TYR A 120 6.72 11.70 -1.88
C TYR A 120 6.53 12.64 -0.69
N ALA A 121 7.61 13.33 -0.33
CA ALA A 121 7.60 14.38 0.68
C ALA A 121 8.11 15.70 0.08
N THR A 122 7.44 16.79 0.45
CA THR A 122 7.87 18.18 0.14
C THR A 122 7.82 19.03 1.41
N GLY A 123 8.35 20.24 1.35
CA GLY A 123 8.19 21.16 2.45
C GLY A 123 8.93 22.47 2.25
N TYR A 124 9.01 23.24 3.31
CA TYR A 124 9.66 24.54 3.36
C TYR A 124 10.54 24.65 4.58
N GLN A 125 11.68 25.30 4.41
CA GLN A 125 12.54 25.75 5.49
C GLN A 125 12.49 27.27 5.55
N TYR A 126 12.06 27.80 6.69
CA TYR A 126 12.10 29.23 6.94
C TYR A 126 13.43 29.55 7.63
N LEU A 127 14.24 30.39 6.99
CA LEU A 127 15.57 30.71 7.45
C LEU A 127 15.59 32.08 8.15
N MET A 128 16.31 32.15 9.26
CA MET A 128 16.71 33.45 9.79
C MET A 128 17.74 34.11 8.87
N GLY A 129 17.92 35.43 8.98
CA GLY A 129 18.93 36.19 8.22
C GLY A 129 20.38 35.69 8.36
N THR A 130 20.64 34.78 9.32
CA THR A 130 21.90 34.07 9.53
C THR A 130 22.02 32.77 8.72
N GLY A 131 20.98 32.38 7.96
CA GLY A 131 20.93 31.08 7.26
C GLY A 131 20.63 29.90 8.17
N THR A 132 20.20 30.12 9.41
CA THR A 132 19.82 29.06 10.34
C THR A 132 18.34 28.73 10.15
N VAL A 133 17.99 27.45 10.02
CA VAL A 133 16.60 26.99 9.95
C VAL A 133 15.88 27.35 11.23
N GLN A 134 14.78 28.09 11.12
CA GLN A 134 13.95 28.49 12.25
C GLN A 134 12.69 27.63 12.35
N GLU A 135 12.09 27.36 11.24
CA GLU A 135 10.88 26.57 11.12
C GLU A 135 11.00 25.58 9.97
N LEU A 136 10.36 24.46 10.09
CA LEU A 136 10.38 23.37 9.13
C LEU A 136 8.97 22.84 8.92
N ASP A 137 8.51 22.93 7.68
CA ASP A 137 7.32 22.25 7.20
C ASP A 137 7.72 21.02 6.42
N ILE A 138 7.14 19.86 6.73
CA ILE A 138 7.24 18.66 5.90
C ILE A 138 5.84 18.16 5.59
N VAL A 139 5.56 17.97 4.31
CA VAL A 139 4.29 17.45 3.81
C VAL A 139 4.53 16.10 3.17
N LEU A 140 3.95 15.07 3.74
CA LEU A 140 3.90 13.72 3.18
C LEU A 140 2.67 13.61 2.31
N VAL A 141 2.84 13.19 1.06
CA VAL A 141 1.77 13.23 0.05
C VAL A 141 1.48 11.84 -0.46
N HIS A 142 0.19 11.48 -0.41
CA HIS A 142 -0.39 10.39 -1.17
C HIS A 142 -1.09 10.96 -2.40
N LYS A 143 -0.84 10.36 -3.57
CA LYS A 143 -1.50 10.72 -4.82
C LYS A 143 -2.35 9.55 -5.31
N ALA A 144 -3.67 9.73 -5.27
CA ALA A 144 -4.60 8.74 -5.79
C ALA A 144 -4.58 8.65 -7.33
N GLU A 145 -5.13 7.58 -7.89
CA GLU A 145 -5.17 7.37 -9.35
C GLU A 145 -6.02 8.42 -10.09
N ASP A 146 -7.03 8.99 -9.44
CA ASP A 146 -7.87 10.08 -9.98
C ASP A 146 -7.20 11.46 -9.93
N GLY A 147 -5.97 11.53 -9.38
CA GLY A 147 -5.19 12.75 -9.23
C GLY A 147 -5.47 13.53 -7.95
N SER A 148 -6.43 13.12 -7.13
CA SER A 148 -6.62 13.68 -5.80
C SER A 148 -5.44 13.38 -4.88
N THR A 149 -5.22 14.22 -3.88
CA THR A 149 -4.13 14.06 -2.92
C THR A 149 -4.66 13.99 -1.49
N GLN A 150 -3.99 13.17 -0.69
CA GLN A 150 -4.11 13.17 0.76
C GLN A 150 -2.77 13.55 1.35
N ASN A 151 -2.78 14.44 2.30
CA ASN A 151 -1.56 15.00 2.88
C ASN A 151 -1.51 14.77 4.39
N PHE A 152 -0.32 14.54 4.89
CA PHE A 152 0.01 14.61 6.31
C PHE A 152 1.12 15.65 6.47
N LYS A 153 0.81 16.80 7.08
CA LYS A 153 1.76 17.90 7.26
C LYS A 153 2.24 17.96 8.69
N VAL A 154 3.54 18.13 8.85
CA VAL A 154 4.19 18.41 10.12
C VAL A 154 4.86 19.77 10.03
N TRP A 155 4.64 20.61 11.05
CA TRP A 155 5.32 21.88 11.23
C TRP A 155 5.99 21.91 12.60
N VAL A 156 7.30 22.14 12.63
CA VAL A 156 8.09 22.19 13.85
C VAL A 156 9.09 23.35 13.78
N THR A 157 9.44 23.89 14.94
CA THR A 157 10.54 24.85 15.06
C THR A 157 11.88 24.13 15.17
N SER A 158 12.98 24.84 14.94
CA SER A 158 14.33 24.28 15.09
C SER A 158 14.63 23.76 16.50
N GLU A 159 14.05 24.36 17.52
CA GLU A 159 14.21 23.94 18.92
C GLU A 159 13.50 22.63 19.25
N GLN A 160 12.52 22.25 18.43
CA GLN A 160 11.72 21.03 18.60
C GLN A 160 12.28 19.84 17.86
N LEU A 161 13.19 20.05 16.90
CA LEU A 161 13.82 18.96 16.17
C LEU A 161 14.59 18.02 17.10
N GLY A 162 14.39 16.72 16.93
CA GLY A 162 15.05 15.69 17.71
C GLY A 162 14.49 15.45 19.11
N HIS A 163 13.39 16.11 19.47
CA HIS A 163 12.71 15.95 20.75
C HIS A 163 11.35 15.25 20.59
N ASP A 164 10.99 14.48 21.60
CA ASP A 164 9.64 13.93 21.71
C ASP A 164 8.70 15.04 22.19
N LEU A 165 7.73 15.38 21.37
CA LEU A 165 6.70 16.37 21.66
C LEU A 165 5.45 15.63 22.13
N ASP A 166 5.24 15.62 23.45
CA ASP A 166 4.10 14.98 24.08
C ASP A 166 2.93 15.97 24.15
N TYR A 167 1.94 15.73 23.30
CA TYR A 167 0.78 16.60 23.17
C TYR A 167 -0.24 16.46 24.31
N THR A 168 -0.01 15.56 25.24
CA THR A 168 -0.79 15.51 26.48
C THR A 168 -0.26 16.48 27.54
N LYS A 169 0.91 17.09 27.29
CA LYS A 169 1.58 18.05 28.17
C LYS A 169 1.86 19.35 27.44
N PRO A 170 1.66 20.50 28.06
CA PRO A 170 2.03 21.79 27.48
C PRO A 170 3.53 21.80 27.14
N VAL A 171 3.86 22.21 25.92
CA VAL A 171 5.25 22.46 25.51
C VAL A 171 5.51 23.94 25.76
N GLU A 172 6.30 24.28 26.79
CA GLU A 172 6.63 25.66 27.08
C GLU A 172 7.48 26.27 25.94
N GLY A 173 7.04 27.39 25.42
CA GLY A 173 7.82 28.23 24.51
C GLY A 173 7.86 27.81 23.05
N SER A 174 7.20 26.76 22.66
CA SER A 174 7.26 26.23 21.28
C SER A 174 5.90 25.98 20.66
N PHE A 175 5.79 26.30 19.40
CA PHE A 175 4.59 26.03 18.60
C PHE A 175 4.81 24.77 17.74
N VAL A 176 3.87 23.85 17.75
CA VAL A 176 3.90 22.64 16.94
C VAL A 176 2.57 22.46 16.24
N GLY A 177 2.62 22.30 14.93
CA GLY A 177 1.45 21.99 14.12
C GLY A 177 1.56 20.61 13.49
N VAL A 178 0.50 19.84 13.56
CA VAL A 178 0.31 18.64 12.76
C VAL A 178 -0.94 18.82 11.93
N TYR A 179 -0.80 18.56 10.65
CA TYR A 179 -1.84 18.79 9.68
C TYR A 179 -2.04 17.58 8.78
N ALA A 180 -3.25 17.11 8.65
CA ALA A 180 -3.61 16.08 7.69
C ALA A 180 -4.86 16.50 6.94
N ASN A 181 -4.79 16.59 5.63
CA ASN A 181 -5.92 16.98 4.79
C ASN A 181 -5.95 16.23 3.46
N ASN A 182 -7.02 16.44 2.70
CA ASN A 182 -7.27 15.87 1.39
C ASN A 182 -7.64 16.92 0.34
N ASN A 183 -7.07 18.11 0.37
CA ASN A 183 -7.39 19.24 -0.50
C ASN A 183 -8.76 19.92 -0.28
N GLU A 184 -9.75 19.21 0.22
CA GLU A 184 -11.10 19.72 0.45
C GLU A 184 -11.40 19.86 1.94
N ASP A 185 -10.94 18.87 2.74
CA ASP A 185 -11.17 18.80 4.18
C ASP A 185 -9.82 18.70 4.90
N GLY A 186 -9.52 19.61 5.78
CA GLY A 186 -8.26 19.64 6.52
C GLY A 186 -8.45 19.39 8.00
N TYR A 187 -7.50 18.72 8.62
CA TYR A 187 -7.36 18.65 10.06
C TYR A 187 -6.03 19.29 10.46
N PHE A 188 -6.13 20.28 11.30
CA PHE A 188 -4.97 20.96 11.85
C PHE A 188 -4.94 20.79 13.37
N VAL A 189 -3.82 20.31 13.87
CA VAL A 189 -3.58 20.15 15.30
C VAL A 189 -2.43 21.03 15.67
N TYR A 190 -2.60 21.95 16.59
CA TYR A 190 -1.51 22.77 17.08
C TYR A 190 -1.52 22.93 18.60
N SER A 191 -0.36 23.22 19.16
CA SER A 191 -0.18 23.56 20.57
C SER A 191 0.40 24.96 20.68
N SER A 192 -0.13 25.77 21.58
CA SER A 192 0.46 27.07 21.90
C SER A 192 1.26 26.99 23.19
N ALA A 193 2.27 27.87 23.30
CA ALA A 193 3.14 27.99 24.47
C ALA A 193 2.44 28.31 25.80
N GLU A 194 1.19 28.73 25.76
CA GLU A 194 0.44 29.17 26.93
C GLU A 194 -0.35 28.06 27.63
N GLY A 195 -0.09 26.79 27.29
CA GLY A 195 -0.77 25.67 27.92
C GLY A 195 -2.23 25.50 27.51
N THR A 196 -2.66 26.16 26.45
CA THR A 196 -3.97 25.93 25.86
C THR A 196 -3.99 24.53 25.27
N PRO A 197 -4.99 23.70 25.56
CA PRO A 197 -5.09 22.38 24.96
C PRO A 197 -5.12 22.52 23.45
N PHE A 198 -4.56 21.54 22.77
CA PHE A 198 -4.47 21.50 21.34
C PHE A 198 -5.82 21.76 20.69
N ILE A 199 -5.83 22.67 19.74
CA ILE A 199 -7.00 22.94 18.91
C ILE A 199 -6.80 22.23 17.61
N VAL A 200 -7.79 21.45 17.19
CA VAL A 200 -7.86 20.91 15.84
C VAL A 200 -8.76 21.84 15.06
N GLU A 201 -8.17 22.59 14.16
CA GLU A 201 -8.95 23.24 13.11
C GLU A 201 -9.12 22.22 11.99
N ALA A 202 -10.24 21.57 12.00
CA ALA A 202 -10.66 20.67 10.96
C ALA A 202 -11.63 21.39 10.04
N ASP A 203 -12.02 20.73 8.98
CA ASP A 203 -13.18 21.14 8.26
C ASP A 203 -14.33 21.58 9.22
N TRP A 204 -15.24 22.37 8.74
CA TRP A 204 -16.30 23.04 9.49
C TRP A 204 -17.17 22.13 10.40
N THR A 205 -17.00 20.83 10.32
CA THR A 205 -17.73 19.83 11.11
C THR A 205 -17.03 19.43 12.41
N PHE A 206 -15.79 19.85 12.62
CA PHE A 206 -14.96 19.45 13.77
C PHE A 206 -14.39 20.66 14.51
N THR A 207 -15.21 21.62 14.82
CA THR A 207 -14.86 22.67 15.78
C THR A 207 -14.75 22.05 17.17
N ASP A 208 -13.70 22.42 17.91
CA ASP A 208 -13.47 22.04 19.31
C ASP A 208 -12.90 20.63 19.58
N LEU A 209 -12.25 19.99 18.61
CA LEU A 209 -11.50 18.78 18.89
C LEU A 209 -10.17 19.11 19.61
N THR A 210 -9.87 18.32 20.62
CA THR A 210 -8.60 18.39 21.35
C THR A 210 -7.81 17.11 21.18
N VAL A 211 -6.50 17.18 21.26
CA VAL A 211 -5.67 15.99 21.35
C VAL A 211 -5.91 15.34 22.71
N ARG A 212 -6.37 14.11 22.70
CA ARG A 212 -6.53 13.29 23.88
C ARG A 212 -5.20 12.74 24.35
N ARG A 213 -4.39 12.32 23.40
CA ARG A 213 -3.02 11.86 23.60
C ARG A 213 -2.28 11.92 22.28
N GLY A 214 -0.98 12.04 22.33
CA GLY A 214 -0.18 11.98 21.12
C GLY A 214 1.26 12.38 21.31
N ILE A 215 2.10 11.88 20.45
CA ILE A 215 3.53 12.20 20.38
C ILE A 215 3.85 12.56 18.93
N LEU A 216 4.68 13.57 18.75
CA LEU A 216 5.37 13.90 17.51
C LEU A 216 6.86 13.96 17.76
N ARG A 217 7.63 13.38 16.87
CA ARG A 217 9.08 13.53 16.79
C ARG A 217 9.48 13.74 15.34
N VAL A 218 10.31 14.76 15.10
CA VAL A 218 10.93 15.02 13.81
C VAL A 218 12.42 15.10 13.99
N ASP A 219 13.15 14.19 13.36
CA ASP A 219 14.61 14.16 13.39
C ASP A 219 15.17 14.59 12.03
N HIS A 220 16.15 15.47 12.03
CA HIS A 220 16.98 15.75 10.86
C HIS A 220 18.14 14.76 10.84
N ILE A 221 18.21 13.94 9.80
CA ILE A 221 19.23 12.90 9.66
C ILE A 221 20.46 13.45 8.94
N SER A 222 20.28 13.98 7.72
CA SER A 222 21.34 14.60 6.93
C SER A 222 20.77 15.25 5.67
N GLY A 223 21.29 16.40 5.26
CA GLY A 223 20.84 17.08 4.03
C GLY A 223 19.33 17.29 4.02
N LEU A 224 18.63 16.72 3.05
CA LEU A 224 17.17 16.77 2.94
C LEU A 224 16.48 15.51 3.53
N ARG A 225 17.20 14.68 4.27
CA ARG A 225 16.69 13.45 4.86
C ARG A 225 16.19 13.69 6.28
N TYR A 226 14.93 13.35 6.50
CA TYR A 226 14.24 13.49 7.77
C TYR A 226 13.58 12.18 8.18
N LYS A 227 13.33 12.05 9.49
CA LYS A 227 12.48 11.01 10.05
C LYS A 227 11.35 11.66 10.83
N ILE A 228 10.12 11.18 10.61
CA ILE A 228 8.92 11.64 11.29
C ILE A 228 8.27 10.43 11.96
N HIS A 229 8.04 10.55 13.24
CA HIS A 229 7.19 9.66 14.01
C HIS A 229 6.07 10.47 14.63
N ALA A 230 4.81 10.13 14.35
CA ALA A 230 3.66 10.76 14.97
C ALA A 230 2.58 9.73 15.27
N ASP A 231 1.95 9.88 16.43
CA ASP A 231 0.81 9.07 16.85
C ASP A 231 -0.13 9.93 17.70
N PHE A 232 -1.31 10.25 17.16
CA PHE A 232 -2.30 11.12 17.80
C PHE A 232 -3.66 10.46 17.86
N GLU A 233 -4.34 10.63 19.00
CA GLU A 233 -5.75 10.35 19.16
C GLU A 233 -6.47 11.64 19.59
N LEU A 234 -7.49 12.02 18.86
CA LEU A 234 -8.34 13.18 19.16
C LEU A 234 -9.49 12.81 20.09
N SER A 235 -10.17 13.84 20.63
CA SER A 235 -11.29 13.67 21.55
C SER A 235 -12.47 12.87 20.97
N ASN A 236 -12.63 12.83 19.64
CA ASN A 236 -13.61 12.01 18.92
C ASN A 236 -13.09 10.62 18.56
N SER A 237 -11.93 10.21 19.08
CA SER A 237 -11.23 8.96 18.71
C SER A 237 -10.72 8.91 17.27
N TYR A 238 -10.63 10.05 16.59
CA TYR A 238 -9.99 10.13 15.29
C TYR A 238 -8.47 10.02 15.44
N ALA A 239 -7.85 9.16 14.67
CA ALA A 239 -6.42 8.89 14.76
C ALA A 239 -5.65 9.50 13.60
N PHE A 240 -4.46 10.03 13.89
CA PHE A 240 -3.43 10.35 12.91
C PHE A 240 -2.14 9.66 13.33
N SER A 241 -1.53 8.91 12.44
CA SER A 241 -0.22 8.34 12.73
C SER A 241 0.63 8.23 11.48
N VAL A 242 1.94 8.34 11.67
CA VAL A 242 2.95 8.12 10.63
C VAL A 242 4.25 7.64 11.27
N ASP A 243 4.95 6.76 10.57
CA ASP A 243 6.35 6.44 10.78
C ASP A 243 7.03 6.47 9.41
N TRP A 244 7.84 7.50 9.17
CA TRP A 244 8.43 7.75 7.86
C TRP A 244 9.88 8.21 7.99
N GLU A 245 10.72 7.73 7.08
CA GLU A 245 12.09 8.21 6.91
C GLU A 245 12.39 8.34 5.42
N GLY A 246 12.71 9.53 4.95
CA GLY A 246 12.95 9.77 3.55
C GLY A 246 13.54 11.14 3.23
N LEU A 247 13.61 11.41 1.92
CA LEU A 247 14.02 12.71 1.40
C LEU A 247 12.79 13.61 1.24
N ALA A 248 12.85 14.80 1.79
CA ALA A 248 11.86 15.84 1.55
C ALA A 248 12.43 16.89 0.59
N ASN A 249 11.73 17.14 -0.51
CA ASN A 249 12.09 18.23 -1.43
C ASN A 249 11.73 19.55 -0.77
N MET A 250 12.72 20.21 -0.17
CA MET A 250 12.55 21.47 0.54
C MET A 250 12.80 22.66 -0.39
N SER A 251 11.94 23.67 -0.29
CA SER A 251 12.24 25.03 -0.76
C SER A 251 12.61 25.91 0.44
N THR A 252 13.38 26.96 0.18
CA THR A 252 13.74 27.99 1.18
C THR A 252 13.02 29.27 0.83
N GLU A 253 12.38 29.91 1.78
CA GLU A 253 11.92 31.30 1.73
C GLU A 253 12.85 32.22 2.49
#